data_e22232ff54607576eae7a61fac1930b8
#
_entry.id   e22232ff54607576eae7a61fac1930b8
#
_cell.length_a   1.000
_cell.length_b   1.000
_cell.length_c   1.000
_cell.angle_alpha   90.00
_cell.angle_beta   90.00
_cell.angle_gamma   90.00
#
_symmetry.space_group_name_H-M   'P 1'
#
loop_
_entity.id
_entity.type
_entity.pdbx_description
1 polymer ?
#
loop_
_entity_poly.entity_id
_entity_poly.type
_entity_poly.pdbx_seq_one_letter_code
_entity_poly.pdbx_strand_id
1 'polypeptide(L)'
;MIFVVDRRNREAFSGQLEAMFQLRHRIYVEERGWSALARSDGREIDQFDTEDAIYLLGIDDNGNITAGLRLIPTLKPHLMRDVFSHLVVWGQVRNNPKIYEATRCFVVE
;
A
#
# COMPACT_ATOMS: atom_id res chain seq x y z
N MET A 1 -1.47 -0.86 18.24
CA MET A 1 -2.20 0.38 17.91
C MET A 1 -2.17 0.60 16.41
N ILE A 2 -3.23 1.13 15.84
CA ILE A 2 -3.30 1.37 14.40
C ILE A 2 -3.22 2.87 14.13
N PHE A 3 -2.34 3.25 13.22
CA PHE A 3 -2.17 4.64 12.79
C PHE A 3 -2.63 4.79 11.35
N VAL A 4 -3.33 5.89 11.06
CA VAL A 4 -3.75 6.25 9.72
C VAL A 4 -2.78 7.31 9.20
N VAL A 5 -2.06 6.98 8.13
CA VAL A 5 -1.07 7.88 7.53
C VAL A 5 -1.60 8.35 6.18
N ASP A 6 -1.79 9.64 6.04
CA ASP A 6 -2.24 10.26 4.80
C ASP A 6 -1.35 11.46 4.46
N ARG A 7 -1.74 12.22 3.43
CA ARG A 7 -0.99 13.39 2.96
C ARG A 7 -0.68 14.38 4.08
N ARG A 8 -1.59 14.55 5.06
CA ARG A 8 -1.49 15.59 6.09
C ARG A 8 -0.44 15.27 7.15
N ASN A 9 -0.20 13.99 7.42
CA ASN A 9 0.74 13.56 8.47
C ASN A 9 1.91 12.71 7.93
N ARG A 10 2.01 12.56 6.62
CA ARG A 10 2.98 11.69 5.96
C ARG A 10 4.42 12.02 6.36
N GLU A 11 4.74 13.29 6.49
CA GLU A 11 6.09 13.72 6.84
C GLU A 11 6.45 13.29 8.25
N ALA A 12 5.51 13.40 9.19
CA ALA A 12 5.73 12.97 10.57
C ALA A 12 5.94 11.46 10.70
N PHE A 13 5.41 10.68 9.75
CA PHE A 13 5.52 9.22 9.72
C PHE A 13 6.53 8.72 8.67
N SER A 14 7.44 9.57 8.20
CA SER A 14 8.38 9.18 7.14
C SER A 14 9.23 7.96 7.50
N GLY A 15 9.66 7.84 8.74
CA GLY A 15 10.43 6.69 9.22
C GLY A 15 9.62 5.40 9.20
N GLN A 16 8.36 5.47 9.60
CA GLN A 16 7.46 4.33 9.58
C GLN A 16 7.11 3.92 8.16
N LEU A 17 6.91 4.88 7.24
CA LEU A 17 6.66 4.58 5.84
C LEU A 17 7.88 3.89 5.19
N GLU A 18 9.08 4.38 5.48
CA GLU A 18 10.31 3.75 4.98
C GLU A 18 10.41 2.30 5.48
N ALA A 19 10.18 2.08 6.78
CA ALA A 19 10.18 0.73 7.34
C ALA A 19 9.12 -0.16 6.70
N MET A 20 7.94 0.41 6.41
CA MET A 20 6.87 -0.31 5.72
C MET A 20 7.28 -0.75 4.31
N PHE A 21 7.90 0.14 3.53
CA PHE A 21 8.34 -0.20 2.18
C PHE A 21 9.38 -1.30 2.17
N GLN A 22 10.31 -1.29 3.14
CA GLN A 22 11.29 -2.35 3.30
C GLN A 22 10.65 -3.67 3.73
N LEU A 23 9.67 -3.60 4.62
CA LEU A 23 8.93 -4.78 5.08
C LEU A 23 8.10 -5.38 3.95
N ARG A 24 7.47 -4.56 3.12
CA ARG A 24 6.74 -5.02 1.93
C ARG A 24 7.67 -5.73 0.96
N HIS A 25 8.88 -5.22 0.76
CA HIS A 25 9.88 -5.89 -0.07
C HIS A 25 10.19 -7.28 0.48
N ARG A 26 10.45 -7.37 1.78
CA ARG A 26 10.72 -8.67 2.41
C ARG A 26 9.57 -9.65 2.23
N ILE A 27 8.34 -9.21 2.46
CA ILE A 27 7.17 -10.08 2.40
C ILE A 27 6.84 -10.48 0.96
N TYR A 28 6.71 -9.50 0.06
CA TYR A 28 6.20 -9.76 -1.28
C TYR A 28 7.27 -10.24 -2.24
N VAL A 29 8.50 -9.72 -2.16
CA VAL A 29 9.57 -10.09 -3.07
C VAL A 29 10.33 -11.30 -2.53
N GLU A 30 10.83 -11.23 -1.30
CA GLU A 30 11.71 -12.28 -0.75
C GLU A 30 10.94 -13.51 -0.30
N GLU A 31 9.87 -13.35 0.47
CA GLU A 31 9.11 -14.47 1.01
C GLU A 31 8.13 -15.08 0.02
N ARG A 32 7.40 -14.23 -0.74
CA ARG A 32 6.40 -14.70 -1.71
C ARG A 32 6.94 -14.85 -3.12
N GLY A 33 8.16 -14.39 -3.37
CA GLY A 33 8.81 -14.57 -4.66
C GLY A 33 8.25 -13.72 -5.79
N TRP A 34 7.58 -12.61 -5.50
CA TRP A 34 7.05 -11.72 -6.52
C TRP A 34 8.16 -10.84 -7.10
N SER A 35 9.03 -11.46 -7.92
CA SER A 35 10.23 -10.82 -8.45
C SER A 35 9.95 -9.59 -9.31
N ALA A 36 8.76 -9.50 -9.92
CA ALA A 36 8.36 -8.33 -10.71
C ALA A 36 8.27 -7.05 -9.87
N LEU A 37 8.14 -7.18 -8.55
CA LEU A 37 8.10 -6.05 -7.63
C LEU A 37 9.47 -5.69 -7.05
N ALA A 38 10.51 -6.46 -7.39
CA ALA A 38 11.84 -6.25 -6.83
C ALA A 38 12.45 -4.93 -7.29
N ARG A 39 13.09 -4.22 -6.34
CA ARG A 39 13.88 -3.03 -6.60
C ARG A 39 15.24 -3.19 -5.94
N SER A 40 16.26 -2.61 -6.56
CA SER A 40 17.63 -2.70 -6.04
C SER A 40 17.82 -1.99 -4.70
N ASP A 41 16.92 -1.05 -4.36
CA ASP A 41 17.00 -0.29 -3.11
C ASP A 41 16.38 -1.02 -1.91
N GLY A 42 15.84 -2.22 -2.09
CA GLY A 42 15.23 -3.00 -1.00
C GLY A 42 13.88 -2.50 -0.55
N ARG A 43 13.22 -1.65 -1.33
CA ARG A 43 11.89 -1.13 -1.04
C ARG A 43 10.90 -1.60 -2.09
N GLU A 44 9.71 -2.03 -1.68
CA GLU A 44 8.64 -2.34 -2.63
C GLU A 44 7.74 -1.10 -2.74
N ILE A 45 7.88 -0.37 -3.83
CA ILE A 45 7.12 0.83 -4.14
C ILE A 45 6.61 0.72 -5.57
N ASP A 46 5.32 0.96 -5.79
CA ASP A 46 4.75 0.97 -7.13
C ASP A 46 4.22 2.38 -7.49
N GLN A 47 3.62 2.49 -8.68
CA GLN A 47 3.11 3.76 -9.19
C GLN A 47 1.96 4.34 -8.37
N PHE A 48 1.37 3.54 -7.48
CA PHE A 48 0.24 3.96 -6.65
C PHE A 48 0.65 4.36 -5.23
N ASP A 49 1.93 4.29 -4.89
CA ASP A 49 2.44 4.77 -3.62
C ASP A 49 2.72 6.28 -3.70
N THR A 50 1.66 7.03 -3.98
CA THR A 50 1.70 8.49 -4.09
C THR A 50 1.25 9.14 -2.79
N GLU A 51 1.29 10.47 -2.75
CA GLU A 51 0.78 11.20 -1.58
C GLU A 51 -0.74 11.10 -1.41
N ASP A 52 -1.47 10.60 -2.42
CA ASP A 52 -2.90 10.34 -2.32
C ASP A 52 -3.22 8.99 -1.66
N ALA A 53 -2.24 8.11 -1.54
CA ALA A 53 -2.43 6.84 -0.85
C ALA A 53 -2.59 7.04 0.65
N ILE A 54 -3.44 6.23 1.25
CA ILE A 54 -3.66 6.21 2.69
C ILE A 54 -3.14 4.88 3.22
N TYR A 55 -2.32 4.93 4.25
CA TYR A 55 -1.77 3.72 4.87
C TYR A 55 -2.32 3.53 6.27
N LEU A 56 -2.77 2.31 6.54
CA LEU A 56 -3.12 1.88 7.88
C LEU A 56 -1.97 1.03 8.38
N LEU A 57 -1.32 1.46 9.45
CA LEU A 57 -0.15 0.79 10.00
C LEU A 57 -0.42 0.32 11.41
N GLY A 58 -0.28 -0.98 11.64
CA GLY A 58 -0.21 -1.52 12.98
C GLY A 58 1.19 -1.35 13.51
N ILE A 59 1.34 -0.71 14.67
CA ILE A 59 2.63 -0.44 15.28
C ILE A 59 2.58 -0.91 16.74
N ASP A 60 3.56 -1.73 17.14
CA ASP A 60 3.63 -2.23 18.52
C ASP A 60 4.27 -1.21 19.47
N ASP A 61 4.39 -1.60 20.75
CA ASP A 61 4.94 -0.71 21.79
C ASP A 61 6.42 -0.39 21.58
N ASN A 62 7.12 -1.18 20.78
CA ASN A 62 8.53 -0.98 20.45
C ASN A 62 8.73 -0.15 19.18
N GLY A 63 7.63 0.30 18.54
CA GLY A 63 7.68 1.06 17.31
C GLY A 63 7.80 0.23 16.04
N ASN A 64 7.69 -1.10 16.13
CA ASN A 64 7.78 -1.99 14.99
C ASN A 64 6.44 -2.11 14.26
N ILE A 65 6.48 -2.18 12.93
CA ILE A 65 5.29 -2.38 12.13
C ILE A 65 4.87 -3.85 12.19
N THR A 66 3.63 -4.09 12.59
CA THR A 66 3.08 -5.43 12.74
C THR A 66 2.04 -5.77 11.68
N ALA A 67 1.49 -4.77 11.02
CA ALA A 67 0.49 -4.95 9.97
C ALA A 67 0.45 -3.72 9.08
N GLY A 68 -0.05 -3.90 7.87
CA GLY A 68 -0.22 -2.78 6.94
C GLY A 68 -1.34 -3.01 5.95
N LEU A 69 -1.87 -1.90 5.44
CA LEU A 69 -2.88 -1.87 4.41
C LEU A 69 -2.76 -0.55 3.66
N ARG A 70 -2.83 -0.57 2.34
CA ARG A 70 -2.86 0.63 1.52
C ARG A 70 -4.26 0.83 0.96
N LEU A 71 -4.78 2.05 1.08
CA LEU A 71 -6.03 2.48 0.47
C LEU A 71 -5.72 3.50 -0.63
N ILE A 72 -6.25 3.26 -1.82
CA ILE A 72 -6.07 4.13 -2.98
C ILE A 72 -7.43 4.74 -3.33
N PRO A 73 -7.55 6.09 -3.39
CA PRO A 73 -8.80 6.72 -3.80
C PRO A 73 -9.16 6.38 -5.25
N THR A 74 -10.42 6.03 -5.52
CA THR A 74 -10.82 5.64 -6.87
C THR A 74 -10.98 6.82 -7.83
N LEU A 75 -10.99 8.06 -7.34
CA LEU A 75 -10.95 9.26 -8.17
C LEU A 75 -9.56 9.55 -8.74
N LYS A 76 -8.53 8.87 -8.24
CA LYS A 76 -7.15 8.94 -8.70
C LYS A 76 -6.79 7.64 -9.42
N PRO A 77 -5.64 7.54 -10.11
CA PRO A 77 -5.20 6.27 -10.68
C PRO A 77 -5.15 5.17 -9.63
N HIS A 78 -5.74 4.02 -9.94
CA HIS A 78 -5.79 2.87 -9.05
C HIS A 78 -5.67 1.57 -9.84
N LEU A 79 -5.36 0.46 -9.13
CA LEU A 79 -5.01 -0.81 -9.76
C LEU A 79 -6.13 -1.39 -10.63
N MET A 80 -7.37 -1.42 -10.13
CA MET A 80 -8.47 -2.03 -10.87
C MET A 80 -8.71 -1.34 -12.21
N ARG A 81 -8.64 0.00 -12.24
CA ARG A 81 -8.84 0.77 -13.46
C ARG A 81 -7.64 0.70 -14.40
N ASP A 82 -6.42 0.88 -13.86
CA ASP A 82 -5.24 1.14 -14.69
C ASP A 82 -4.46 -0.13 -15.05
N VAL A 83 -4.56 -1.19 -14.22
CA VAL A 83 -3.79 -2.42 -14.40
C VAL A 83 -4.72 -3.62 -14.61
N PHE A 84 -5.75 -3.75 -13.80
CA PHE A 84 -6.60 -4.94 -13.76
C PHE A 84 -8.00 -4.74 -14.32
N SER A 85 -8.25 -3.66 -15.07
CA SER A 85 -9.59 -3.40 -15.63
C SER A 85 -10.08 -4.55 -16.52
N HIS A 86 -9.19 -5.28 -17.17
CA HIS A 86 -9.52 -6.43 -18.00
C HIS A 86 -10.16 -7.59 -17.21
N LEU A 87 -10.05 -7.59 -15.88
CA LEU A 87 -10.67 -8.58 -15.02
C LEU A 87 -12.14 -8.28 -14.73
N VAL A 88 -12.63 -7.10 -15.13
CA VAL A 88 -14.04 -6.74 -14.95
C VAL A 88 -14.86 -7.44 -16.05
N VAL A 89 -15.67 -8.44 -15.64
CA VAL A 89 -16.41 -9.29 -16.58
C VAL A 89 -17.62 -8.56 -17.17
N TRP A 90 -18.31 -7.76 -16.33
CA TRP A 90 -19.41 -6.91 -16.79
C TRP A 90 -19.56 -5.72 -15.86
N GLY A 91 -20.16 -4.64 -16.37
CA GLY A 91 -20.24 -3.37 -15.67
C GLY A 91 -19.03 -2.51 -15.94
N GLN A 92 -18.83 -1.51 -15.13
CA GLN A 92 -17.73 -0.55 -15.23
C GLN A 92 -16.97 -0.47 -13.92
N VAL A 93 -15.67 -0.17 -14.00
CA VAL A 93 -14.85 0.15 -12.82
C VAL A 93 -15.37 1.47 -12.25
N ARG A 94 -15.75 1.44 -10.97
CA ARG A 94 -16.36 2.59 -10.31
C ARG A 94 -15.30 3.55 -9.79
N ASN A 95 -15.50 4.83 -10.08
CA ASN A 95 -14.73 5.95 -9.54
C ASN A 95 -15.69 6.82 -8.72
N ASN A 96 -15.48 6.89 -7.41
CA ASN A 96 -16.39 7.60 -6.51
C ASN A 96 -15.58 8.11 -5.30
N PRO A 97 -15.79 9.37 -4.82
CA PRO A 97 -15.04 9.89 -3.69
C PRO A 97 -15.21 9.08 -2.39
N LYS A 98 -16.23 8.23 -2.32
CA LYS A 98 -16.49 7.37 -1.16
C LYS A 98 -15.95 5.96 -1.35
N ILE A 99 -15.33 5.64 -2.49
CA ILE A 99 -14.81 4.30 -2.79
C ILE A 99 -13.29 4.34 -2.82
N TYR A 100 -12.67 3.42 -2.08
CA TYR A 100 -11.22 3.24 -2.03
C TYR A 100 -10.90 1.81 -2.42
N GLU A 101 -9.75 1.63 -3.05
CA GLU A 101 -9.21 0.30 -3.38
C GLU A 101 -8.22 -0.10 -2.29
N ALA A 102 -8.42 -1.27 -1.68
CA ALA A 102 -7.55 -1.79 -0.63
C ALA A 102 -6.54 -2.77 -1.23
N THR A 103 -5.26 -2.52 -1.00
CA THR A 103 -4.15 -3.34 -1.51
C THR A 103 -3.03 -3.43 -0.48
N ARG A 104 -2.07 -4.32 -0.73
CA ARG A 104 -0.88 -4.48 0.12
C ARG A 104 -1.25 -4.75 1.58
N CYS A 105 -2.22 -5.64 1.79
CA CYS A 105 -2.63 -6.05 3.13
C CYS A 105 -1.67 -7.14 3.64
N PHE A 106 -1.08 -6.92 4.80
CA PHE A 106 -0.18 -7.91 5.41
C PHE A 106 -0.23 -7.84 6.92
N VAL A 107 0.10 -8.97 7.54
CA VAL A 107 0.31 -9.08 8.99
C VAL A 107 1.65 -9.77 9.19
N VAL A 108 2.46 -9.24 10.08
CA VAL A 108 3.76 -9.82 10.44
C VAL A 108 3.54 -10.88 11.52
N GLU A 109 4.02 -12.08 11.26
CA GLU A 109 3.93 -13.21 12.20
C GLU A 109 5.17 -13.32 13.08
#